data_a50594c9ab887d57f5b16d6b6d06ddf0
#
_entry.id   a50594c9ab887d57f5b16d6b6d06ddf0
#
_cell.length_a   1.000
_cell.length_b   1.000
_cell.length_c   1.000
_cell.angle_alpha   90.00
_cell.angle_beta   90.00
_cell.angle_gamma   90.00
#
_symmetry.space_group_name_H-M   'P 1'
#
loop_
_entity.id
_entity.type
_entity.pdbx_description
1 polymer ?
#
loop_
_entity_poly.entity_id
_entity_poly.type
_entity_poly.pdbx_seq_one_letter_code
_entity_poly.pdbx_strand_id
1 'polypeptide(L)'
;MMNLSRRAKGLLLGSRIRSDESHQILLPNQLAASLFTANMLSSVAYVPQFVLMVLAVAGASAITWGLGVGLAIAFLLLLVVGAQQTIIRIYPGGGGDYQVVKHNLGYRTAASVAAGFMVDYVLTVALCLRMMVHMFAGITPGVMPYTPLIAAGILVILLWVSMRGYANSAWATLLPTGFFILVLIVLLVGGAVRACLLYTSPSPRDS
;
A
#
# COMPACT_ATOMS: atom_id res chain seq x y z
N MET A 1 -19.53 37.88 8.31
CA MET A 1 -19.80 36.44 8.15
C MET A 1 -19.08 35.78 6.97
N MET A 2 -18.76 36.47 5.86
CA MET A 2 -18.12 35.90 4.65
C MET A 2 -16.67 35.45 4.82
N ASN A 3 -15.93 35.96 5.79
CA ASN A 3 -14.52 35.61 6.02
C ASN A 3 -14.29 34.28 6.79
N LEU A 4 -15.24 33.88 7.63
CA LEU A 4 -15.15 32.61 8.37
C LEU A 4 -15.33 31.39 7.46
N SER A 5 -16.25 31.48 6.51
CA SER A 5 -16.51 30.41 5.54
C SER A 5 -15.34 30.21 4.56
N ARG A 6 -14.63 31.27 4.18
CA ARG A 6 -13.42 31.20 3.36
C ARG A 6 -12.22 30.60 4.13
N ARG A 7 -12.05 30.96 5.40
CA ARG A 7 -11.00 30.37 6.25
C ARG A 7 -11.29 28.90 6.56
N ALA A 8 -12.55 28.54 6.84
CA ALA A 8 -12.96 27.16 7.04
C ALA A 8 -12.77 26.31 5.77
N LYS A 9 -13.12 26.84 4.59
CA LYS A 9 -12.87 26.18 3.30
C LYS A 9 -11.37 26.02 3.01
N GLY A 10 -10.54 27.01 3.31
CA GLY A 10 -9.09 26.92 3.16
C GLY A 10 -8.45 25.88 4.10
N LEU A 11 -8.97 25.77 5.34
CA LEU A 11 -8.54 24.76 6.30
C LEU A 11 -8.96 23.33 5.91
N LEU A 12 -10.14 23.18 5.31
CA LEU A 12 -10.68 21.86 4.91
C LEU A 12 -10.15 21.37 3.55
N LEU A 13 -10.06 22.26 2.56
CA LEU A 13 -9.76 21.91 1.16
C LEU A 13 -8.36 22.31 0.70
N GLY A 14 -7.57 22.98 1.55
CA GLY A 14 -6.26 23.52 1.16
C GLY A 14 -6.36 24.74 0.22
N SER A 15 -5.22 25.17 -0.32
CA SER A 15 -5.15 26.27 -1.28
C SER A 15 -5.65 25.82 -2.65
N ARG A 16 -6.47 26.65 -3.29
CA ARG A 16 -6.91 26.38 -4.67
C ARG A 16 -5.73 26.55 -5.61
N ILE A 17 -5.42 25.50 -6.35
CA ILE A 17 -4.44 25.54 -7.45
C ILE A 17 -5.21 25.87 -8.73
N ARG A 18 -4.68 26.80 -9.54
CA ARG A 18 -5.26 27.12 -10.85
C ARG A 18 -5.08 25.95 -11.80
N SER A 19 -6.08 25.68 -12.63
CA SER A 19 -6.05 24.56 -13.57
C SER A 19 -4.86 24.63 -14.53
N ASP A 20 -4.38 25.82 -14.83
CA ASP A 20 -3.25 26.10 -15.72
C ASP A 20 -1.90 25.71 -15.06
N GLU A 21 -1.83 25.74 -13.72
CA GLU A 21 -0.64 25.38 -12.93
C GLU A 21 -0.62 23.90 -12.54
N SER A 22 -1.76 23.22 -12.64
CA SER A 22 -1.87 21.80 -12.25
C SER A 22 -0.98 20.86 -13.07
N HIS A 23 -0.67 21.22 -14.31
CA HIS A 23 0.25 20.47 -15.19
C HIS A 23 1.73 20.67 -14.85
N GLN A 24 2.08 21.66 -14.04
CA GLN A 24 3.47 22.01 -13.70
C GLN A 24 3.89 21.62 -12.29
N ILE A 25 2.98 21.06 -11.50
CA ILE A 25 3.30 20.63 -10.14
C ILE A 25 4.00 19.27 -10.20
N LEU A 26 5.30 19.33 -10.44
CA LEU A 26 6.18 18.19 -10.30
C LEU A 26 6.50 18.00 -8.82
N LEU A 27 6.06 16.86 -8.27
CA LEU A 27 6.46 16.46 -6.93
C LEU A 27 7.95 16.11 -6.92
N PRO A 28 8.72 16.51 -5.89
CA PRO A 28 10.08 16.02 -5.70
C PRO A 28 10.10 14.49 -5.74
N ASN A 29 11.12 13.91 -6.34
CA ASN A 29 11.24 12.46 -6.53
C ASN A 29 11.03 11.66 -5.23
N GLN A 30 11.48 12.17 -4.09
CA GLN A 30 11.31 11.52 -2.79
C GLN A 30 9.85 11.46 -2.35
N LEU A 31 9.09 12.54 -2.57
CA LEU A 31 7.66 12.60 -2.23
C LEU A 31 6.82 11.75 -3.19
N ALA A 32 7.14 11.79 -4.47
CA ALA A 32 6.50 10.93 -5.46
C ALA A 32 6.77 9.45 -5.13
N ALA A 33 8.02 9.09 -4.85
CA ALA A 33 8.38 7.74 -4.46
C ALA A 33 7.60 7.27 -3.23
N SER A 34 7.51 8.07 -2.16
CA SER A 34 6.77 7.68 -0.95
C SER A 34 5.30 7.41 -1.23
N LEU A 35 4.66 8.26 -2.04
CA LEU A 35 3.24 8.14 -2.36
C LEU A 35 2.93 6.87 -3.18
N PHE A 36 3.74 6.60 -4.21
CA PHE A 36 3.53 5.44 -5.07
C PHE A 36 4.02 4.14 -4.44
N THR A 37 5.10 4.18 -3.67
CA THR A 37 5.67 3.00 -3.01
C THR A 37 4.78 2.52 -1.86
N ALA A 38 4.09 3.42 -1.15
CA ALA A 38 3.22 3.06 -0.02
C ALA A 38 2.16 2.02 -0.41
N ASN A 39 1.56 2.13 -1.59
CA ASN A 39 0.56 1.17 -2.06
C ASN A 39 1.18 -0.22 -2.33
N MET A 40 2.35 -0.28 -2.95
CA MET A 40 3.05 -1.55 -3.21
C MET A 40 3.56 -2.20 -1.91
N LEU A 41 4.08 -1.41 -0.97
CA LEU A 41 4.57 -1.90 0.31
C LEU A 41 3.47 -2.47 1.20
N SER A 42 2.24 -1.96 1.12
CA SER A 42 1.10 -2.52 1.85
C SER A 42 0.86 -3.97 1.44
N SER A 43 0.96 -4.30 0.16
CA SER A 43 0.81 -5.66 -0.35
C SER A 43 1.90 -6.60 0.19
N VAL A 44 3.15 -6.12 0.29
CA VAL A 44 4.25 -6.88 0.90
C VAL A 44 3.96 -7.22 2.37
N ALA A 45 3.26 -6.34 3.09
CA ALA A 45 2.92 -6.56 4.49
C ALA A 45 1.83 -7.63 4.68
N TYR A 46 0.75 -7.60 3.92
CA TYR A 46 -0.40 -8.48 4.19
C TYR A 46 -0.46 -9.75 3.32
N VAL A 47 0.13 -9.77 2.11
CA VAL A 47 0.08 -10.95 1.24
C VAL A 47 0.69 -12.20 1.89
N PRO A 48 1.89 -12.16 2.52
CA PRO A 48 2.45 -13.32 3.19
C PRO A 48 1.55 -13.86 4.31
N GLN A 49 0.91 -12.98 5.06
CA GLN A 49 -0.01 -13.37 6.13
C GLN A 49 -1.23 -14.11 5.58
N PHE A 50 -1.83 -13.63 4.48
CA PHE A 50 -2.96 -14.32 3.85
C PHE A 50 -2.55 -15.66 3.24
N VAL A 51 -1.40 -15.73 2.59
CA VAL A 51 -0.88 -16.98 2.04
C VAL A 51 -0.69 -18.02 3.15
N LEU A 52 -0.05 -17.64 4.25
CA LEU A 52 0.15 -18.52 5.39
C LEU A 52 -1.16 -18.94 6.05
N MET A 53 -2.13 -18.02 6.14
CA MET A 53 -3.45 -18.31 6.71
C MET A 53 -4.20 -19.35 5.85
N VAL A 54 -4.18 -19.21 4.52
CA VAL A 54 -4.81 -20.17 3.60
C VAL A 54 -4.11 -21.52 3.68
N LEU A 55 -2.77 -21.55 3.69
CA LEU A 55 -1.99 -22.78 3.81
C LEU A 55 -2.22 -23.48 5.16
N ALA A 56 -2.36 -22.71 6.24
CA ALA A 56 -2.66 -23.25 7.57
C ALA A 56 -4.03 -23.95 7.63
N VAL A 57 -5.05 -23.38 6.95
CA VAL A 57 -6.37 -24.01 6.81
C VAL A 57 -6.31 -25.30 5.99
N ALA A 58 -5.43 -25.36 4.98
CA ALA A 58 -5.23 -26.57 4.16
C ALA A 58 -4.46 -27.69 4.88
N GLY A 59 -3.90 -27.41 6.05
CA GLY A 59 -3.21 -28.40 6.91
C GLY A 59 -1.70 -28.20 7.01
N ALA A 60 -1.09 -28.87 8.00
CA ALA A 60 0.33 -28.70 8.31
C ALA A 60 1.26 -29.08 7.12
N SER A 61 0.89 -30.05 6.31
CA SER A 61 1.63 -30.43 5.10
C SER A 61 1.62 -29.35 4.01
N ALA A 62 0.59 -28.51 3.97
CA ALA A 62 0.48 -27.44 3.00
C ALA A 62 1.45 -26.27 3.30
N ILE A 63 1.86 -26.11 4.55
CA ILE A 63 2.81 -25.04 4.96
C ILE A 63 4.18 -25.25 4.27
N THR A 64 4.57 -26.48 3.98
CA THR A 64 5.82 -26.77 3.25
C THR A 64 5.83 -26.20 1.83
N TRP A 65 4.66 -25.99 1.23
CA TRP A 65 4.52 -25.37 -0.09
C TRP A 65 4.66 -23.84 -0.05
N GLY A 66 4.74 -23.23 1.16
CA GLY A 66 4.83 -21.79 1.34
C GLY A 66 6.00 -21.15 0.56
N LEU A 67 7.15 -21.82 0.52
CA LEU A 67 8.29 -21.36 -0.28
C LEU A 67 7.99 -21.36 -1.78
N GLY A 68 7.38 -22.44 -2.30
CA GLY A 68 7.03 -22.53 -3.71
C GLY A 68 6.01 -21.47 -4.12
N VAL A 69 4.99 -21.25 -3.32
CA VAL A 69 3.98 -20.20 -3.52
C VAL A 69 4.65 -18.81 -3.46
N GLY A 70 5.53 -18.58 -2.49
CA GLY A 70 6.28 -17.33 -2.38
C GLY A 70 7.14 -17.04 -3.61
N LEU A 71 7.85 -18.04 -4.12
CA LEU A 71 8.65 -17.90 -5.34
C LEU A 71 7.78 -17.65 -6.57
N ALA A 72 6.63 -18.32 -6.70
CA ALA A 72 5.69 -18.06 -7.79
C ALA A 72 5.16 -16.63 -7.76
N ILE A 73 4.79 -16.12 -6.58
CA ILE A 73 4.36 -14.74 -6.42
C ILE A 73 5.50 -13.77 -6.76
N ALA A 74 6.71 -14.02 -6.29
CA ALA A 74 7.87 -13.19 -6.60
C ALA A 74 8.14 -13.13 -8.10
N PHE A 75 8.05 -14.26 -8.80
CA PHE A 75 8.20 -14.33 -10.25
C PHE A 75 7.13 -13.53 -10.98
N LEU A 76 5.85 -13.66 -10.60
CA LEU A 76 4.76 -12.85 -11.15
C LEU A 76 4.99 -11.35 -10.92
N LEU A 77 5.44 -10.95 -9.74
CA LEU A 77 5.75 -9.56 -9.45
C LEU A 77 6.87 -9.01 -10.35
N LEU A 78 7.91 -9.80 -10.60
CA LEU A 78 8.99 -9.41 -11.54
C LEU A 78 8.47 -9.21 -12.95
N LEU A 79 7.56 -10.06 -13.43
CA LEU A 79 6.92 -9.89 -14.73
C LEU A 79 6.08 -8.61 -14.79
N VAL A 80 5.29 -8.34 -13.75
CA VAL A 80 4.47 -7.13 -13.66
C VAL A 80 5.35 -5.87 -13.63
N VAL A 81 6.43 -5.87 -12.84
CA VAL A 81 7.37 -4.74 -12.79
C VAL A 81 8.02 -4.49 -14.16
N GLY A 82 8.43 -5.56 -14.86
CA GLY A 82 8.97 -5.45 -16.21
C GLY A 82 7.97 -4.86 -17.21
N ALA A 83 6.72 -5.30 -17.16
CA ALA A 83 5.64 -4.76 -17.97
C ALA A 83 5.39 -3.28 -17.68
N GLN A 84 5.32 -2.89 -16.41
CA GLN A 84 5.13 -1.49 -15.99
C GLN A 84 6.28 -0.58 -16.43
N GLN A 85 7.53 -1.05 -16.37
CA GLN A 85 8.66 -0.28 -16.89
C GLN A 85 8.52 0.01 -18.40
N THR A 86 8.02 -0.96 -19.15
CA THR A 86 7.77 -0.79 -20.60
C THR A 86 6.65 0.23 -20.83
N ILE A 87 5.56 0.17 -20.06
CA ILE A 87 4.44 1.12 -20.15
C ILE A 87 4.91 2.55 -19.87
N ILE A 88 5.70 2.77 -18.83
CA ILE A 88 6.22 4.09 -18.46
C ILE A 88 7.09 4.69 -19.61
N ARG A 89 7.86 3.86 -20.31
CA ARG A 89 8.68 4.30 -21.44
C ARG A 89 7.84 4.69 -22.67
N ILE A 90 6.75 3.96 -22.93
CA ILE A 90 5.88 4.18 -24.09
C ILE A 90 4.89 5.32 -23.85
N TYR A 91 4.41 5.48 -22.59
CA TYR A 91 3.43 6.49 -22.21
C TYR A 91 3.98 7.46 -21.14
N PRO A 92 4.95 8.31 -21.48
CA PRO A 92 5.59 9.22 -20.51
C PRO A 92 4.63 10.31 -19.98
N GLY A 93 3.52 10.55 -20.69
CA GLY A 93 2.48 11.51 -20.26
C GLY A 93 1.63 11.05 -19.06
N GLY A 94 1.85 9.86 -18.53
CA GLY A 94 1.12 9.31 -17.39
C GLY A 94 -0.23 8.68 -17.79
N GLY A 95 -1.09 8.42 -16.80
CA GLY A 95 -2.40 7.80 -16.99
C GLY A 95 -2.41 6.27 -16.79
N GLY A 96 -1.24 5.66 -16.62
CA GLY A 96 -1.10 4.24 -16.26
C GLY A 96 -1.88 3.29 -17.16
N ASP A 97 -2.33 2.20 -16.58
CA ASP A 97 -3.04 1.13 -17.30
C ASP A 97 -4.33 1.60 -17.98
N TYR A 98 -5.02 2.59 -17.40
CA TYR A 98 -6.19 3.19 -18.03
C TYR A 98 -5.87 3.79 -19.41
N GLN A 99 -4.78 4.53 -19.52
CA GLN A 99 -4.39 5.19 -20.78
C GLN A 99 -3.98 4.16 -21.82
N VAL A 100 -3.26 3.12 -21.41
CA VAL A 100 -2.87 2.00 -22.28
C VAL A 100 -4.10 1.30 -22.85
N VAL A 101 -5.07 0.95 -22.00
CA VAL A 101 -6.30 0.29 -22.41
C VAL A 101 -7.15 1.19 -23.29
N LYS A 102 -7.25 2.48 -22.95
CA LYS A 102 -8.01 3.45 -23.73
C LYS A 102 -7.46 3.59 -25.15
N HIS A 103 -6.13 3.64 -25.28
CA HIS A 103 -5.47 3.82 -26.57
C HIS A 103 -5.55 2.56 -27.45
N ASN A 104 -5.44 1.37 -26.86
CA ASN A 104 -5.37 0.12 -27.62
C ASN A 104 -6.73 -0.59 -27.77
N LEU A 105 -7.60 -0.51 -26.76
CA LEU A 105 -8.86 -1.27 -26.69
C LEU A 105 -10.13 -0.38 -26.67
N GLY A 106 -9.94 0.94 -26.66
CA GLY A 106 -11.01 1.90 -26.71
C GLY A 106 -11.62 2.28 -25.35
N TYR A 107 -12.50 3.29 -25.41
CA TYR A 107 -13.06 3.95 -24.21
C TYR A 107 -13.91 3.02 -23.33
N ARG A 108 -14.74 2.15 -23.90
CA ARG A 108 -15.64 1.27 -23.12
C ARG A 108 -14.84 0.31 -22.25
N THR A 109 -13.82 -0.31 -22.80
CA THR A 109 -12.93 -1.22 -22.07
C THR A 109 -12.11 -0.47 -21.00
N ALA A 110 -11.63 0.73 -21.31
CA ALA A 110 -10.93 1.58 -20.34
C ALA A 110 -11.85 1.98 -19.16
N ALA A 111 -13.13 2.27 -19.42
CA ALA A 111 -14.09 2.57 -18.36
C ALA A 111 -14.33 1.38 -17.43
N SER A 112 -14.37 0.15 -17.96
CA SER A 112 -14.49 -1.06 -17.16
C SER A 112 -13.25 -1.28 -16.27
N VAL A 113 -12.05 -1.01 -16.80
CA VAL A 113 -10.81 -1.09 -16.03
C VAL A 113 -10.78 -0.03 -14.93
N ALA A 114 -11.19 1.21 -15.22
CA ALA A 114 -11.30 2.27 -14.23
C ALA A 114 -12.30 1.92 -13.10
N ALA A 115 -13.43 1.32 -13.43
CA ALA A 115 -14.40 0.84 -12.44
C ALA A 115 -13.79 -0.28 -11.57
N GLY A 116 -13.05 -1.20 -12.19
CA GLY A 116 -12.30 -2.24 -11.47
C GLY A 116 -11.32 -1.65 -10.45
N PHE A 117 -10.52 -0.67 -10.84
CA PHE A 117 -9.60 0.04 -9.93
C PHE A 117 -10.34 0.73 -8.78
N MET A 118 -11.49 1.35 -9.04
CA MET A 118 -12.28 1.96 -7.97
C MET A 118 -12.71 0.94 -6.92
N VAL A 119 -13.19 -0.22 -7.36
CA VAL A 119 -13.59 -1.31 -6.45
C VAL A 119 -12.36 -1.82 -5.67
N ASP A 120 -11.25 -2.04 -6.36
CA ASP A 120 -10.00 -2.50 -5.74
C ASP A 120 -9.51 -1.53 -4.66
N TYR A 121 -9.47 -0.23 -4.93
CA TYR A 121 -9.07 0.77 -3.94
C TYR A 121 -9.99 0.82 -2.72
N VAL A 122 -11.31 0.73 -2.91
CA VAL A 122 -12.27 0.70 -1.80
C VAL A 122 -12.05 -0.53 -0.93
N LEU A 123 -11.89 -1.70 -1.54
CA LEU A 123 -11.64 -2.96 -0.82
C LEU A 123 -10.30 -2.92 -0.09
N THR A 124 -9.25 -2.41 -0.74
CA THR A 124 -7.92 -2.28 -0.14
C THR A 124 -7.93 -1.37 1.08
N VAL A 125 -8.58 -0.20 1.00
CA VAL A 125 -8.71 0.71 2.14
C VAL A 125 -9.48 0.05 3.29
N ALA A 126 -10.59 -0.61 3.01
CA ALA A 126 -11.39 -1.32 4.02
C ALA A 126 -10.58 -2.42 4.70
N LEU A 127 -9.82 -3.21 3.92
CA LEU A 127 -8.95 -4.27 4.42
C LEU A 127 -7.84 -3.72 5.31
N CYS A 128 -7.13 -2.69 4.86
CA CYS A 128 -6.04 -2.06 5.61
C CYS A 128 -6.53 -1.46 6.93
N LEU A 129 -7.68 -0.78 6.91
CA LEU A 129 -8.31 -0.24 8.12
C LEU A 129 -8.66 -1.36 9.12
N ARG A 130 -9.30 -2.43 8.63
CA ARG A 130 -9.64 -3.58 9.47
C ARG A 130 -8.40 -4.20 10.11
N MET A 131 -7.35 -4.44 9.32
CA MET A 131 -6.09 -5.02 9.81
C MET A 131 -5.44 -4.14 10.85
N MET A 132 -5.34 -2.83 10.60
CA MET A 132 -4.73 -1.89 11.52
C MET A 132 -5.46 -1.86 12.86
N VAL A 133 -6.79 -1.73 12.86
CA VAL A 133 -7.57 -1.68 14.10
C VAL A 133 -7.53 -3.01 14.84
N HIS A 134 -7.50 -4.13 14.11
CA HIS A 134 -7.38 -5.47 14.73
C HIS A 134 -6.03 -5.66 15.42
N MET A 135 -4.94 -5.16 14.82
CA MET A 135 -3.62 -5.16 15.46
C MET A 135 -3.59 -4.32 16.74
N PHE A 136 -4.21 -3.14 16.74
CA PHE A 136 -4.36 -2.33 17.95
C PHE A 136 -5.19 -3.03 19.03
N ALA A 137 -6.28 -3.69 18.65
CA ALA A 137 -7.13 -4.44 19.57
C ALA A 137 -6.40 -5.64 20.20
N GLY A 138 -5.44 -6.24 19.47
CA GLY A 138 -4.58 -7.29 20.00
C GLY A 138 -3.65 -6.81 21.12
N ILE A 139 -3.21 -5.54 21.08
CA ILE A 139 -2.36 -4.94 22.13
C ILE A 139 -3.23 -4.45 23.31
N THR A 140 -4.43 -3.92 23.02
CA THR A 140 -5.36 -3.36 24.01
C THR A 140 -6.75 -3.98 23.87
N PRO A 141 -7.04 -5.11 24.54
CA PRO A 141 -8.30 -5.84 24.37
C PRO A 141 -9.57 -5.02 24.66
N GLY A 142 -9.47 -4.01 25.52
CA GLY A 142 -10.59 -3.09 25.82
C GLY A 142 -11.07 -2.25 24.65
N VAL A 143 -10.33 -2.19 23.55
CA VAL A 143 -10.66 -1.42 22.35
C VAL A 143 -11.54 -2.21 21.37
N MET A 144 -11.67 -3.51 21.55
CA MET A 144 -12.43 -4.41 20.65
C MET A 144 -13.86 -3.93 20.34
N PRO A 145 -14.69 -3.51 21.30
CA PRO A 145 -16.06 -3.06 21.00
C PRO A 145 -16.11 -1.74 20.19
N TYR A 146 -15.05 -0.94 20.23
CA TYR A 146 -14.97 0.36 19.55
C TYR A 146 -14.27 0.30 18.19
N THR A 147 -13.88 -0.89 17.71
CA THR A 147 -13.15 -1.06 16.43
C THR A 147 -13.82 -0.37 15.23
N PRO A 148 -15.15 -0.45 15.02
CA PRO A 148 -15.76 0.24 13.87
C PRO A 148 -15.71 1.77 14.00
N LEU A 149 -15.84 2.29 15.22
CA LEU A 149 -15.77 3.73 15.45
C LEU A 149 -14.37 4.27 15.24
N ILE A 150 -13.35 3.54 15.68
CA ILE A 150 -11.93 3.90 15.47
C ILE A 150 -11.59 3.85 13.98
N ALA A 151 -12.02 2.80 13.27
CA ALA A 151 -11.82 2.69 11.83
C ALA A 151 -12.48 3.87 11.08
N ALA A 152 -13.70 4.22 11.43
CA ALA A 152 -14.39 5.39 10.86
C ALA A 152 -13.65 6.70 11.16
N GLY A 153 -13.16 6.89 12.38
CA GLY A 153 -12.38 8.07 12.76
C GLY A 153 -11.09 8.20 11.95
N ILE A 154 -10.35 7.10 11.80
CA ILE A 154 -9.13 7.06 11.00
C ILE A 154 -9.45 7.35 9.51
N LEU A 155 -10.51 6.75 8.98
CA LEU A 155 -10.94 7.00 7.60
C LEU A 155 -11.24 8.48 7.37
N VAL A 156 -11.94 9.15 8.29
CA VAL A 156 -12.23 10.58 8.21
C VAL A 156 -10.96 11.41 8.23
N ILE A 157 -9.99 11.08 9.08
CA ILE A 157 -8.69 11.75 9.13
C ILE A 157 -7.93 11.59 7.81
N LEU A 158 -7.88 10.36 7.29
CA LEU A 158 -7.21 10.06 6.01
C LEU A 158 -7.87 10.81 4.84
N LEU A 159 -9.20 10.83 4.79
CA LEU A 159 -9.95 11.60 3.80
C LEU A 159 -9.63 13.10 3.90
N TRP A 160 -9.60 13.64 5.13
CA TRP A 160 -9.28 15.05 5.35
C TRP A 160 -7.85 15.39 4.88
N VAL A 161 -6.87 14.55 5.19
CA VAL A 161 -5.48 14.72 4.72
C VAL A 161 -5.42 14.65 3.20
N SER A 162 -6.10 13.68 2.59
CA SER A 162 -6.14 13.49 1.13
C SER A 162 -6.79 14.66 0.39
N MET A 163 -7.82 15.27 0.98
CA MET A 163 -8.47 16.46 0.40
C MET A 163 -7.59 17.70 0.39
N ARG A 164 -6.52 17.75 1.19
CA ARG A 164 -5.57 18.86 1.23
C ARG A 164 -4.59 18.90 0.05
N GLY A 165 -4.68 17.98 -0.88
CA GLY A 165 -3.88 17.92 -2.10
C GLY A 165 -2.69 16.97 -2.01
N TYR A 166 -2.17 16.61 -3.18
CA TYR A 166 -1.13 15.57 -3.33
C TYR A 166 0.16 15.87 -2.56
N ALA A 167 0.59 17.12 -2.49
CA ALA A 167 1.82 17.48 -1.78
C ALA A 167 1.71 17.23 -0.28
N ASN A 168 0.60 17.63 0.34
CA ASN A 168 0.36 17.39 1.77
C ASN A 168 0.16 15.91 2.08
N SER A 169 -0.53 15.18 1.20
CA SER A 169 -0.71 13.74 1.30
C SER A 169 0.64 13.01 1.20
N ALA A 170 1.51 13.41 0.27
CA ALA A 170 2.83 12.84 0.10
C ALA A 170 3.73 13.06 1.33
N TRP A 171 3.70 14.23 1.94
CA TRP A 171 4.40 14.49 3.20
C TRP A 171 3.87 13.63 4.35
N ALA A 172 2.55 13.48 4.45
CA ALA A 172 1.92 12.64 5.48
C ALA A 172 2.28 11.15 5.34
N THR A 173 2.53 10.68 4.11
CA THR A 173 2.92 9.27 3.86
C THR A 173 4.42 9.02 3.94
N LEU A 174 5.26 10.06 3.83
CA LEU A 174 6.71 9.91 3.81
C LEU A 174 7.24 9.25 5.09
N LEU A 175 6.81 9.73 6.24
CA LEU A 175 7.28 9.25 7.55
C LEU A 175 6.83 7.80 7.83
N PRO A 176 5.53 7.44 7.69
CA PRO A 176 5.11 6.06 7.86
C PRO A 176 5.78 5.10 6.86
N THR A 177 5.94 5.51 5.61
CA THR A 177 6.59 4.69 4.57
C THR A 177 8.06 4.46 4.89
N GLY A 178 8.79 5.50 5.30
CA GLY A 178 10.19 5.40 5.70
C GLY A 178 10.37 4.48 6.92
N PHE A 179 9.51 4.63 7.92
CA PHE A 179 9.50 3.76 9.11
C PHE A 179 9.21 2.31 8.74
N PHE A 180 8.23 2.06 7.85
CA PHE A 180 7.91 0.71 7.40
C PHE A 180 9.09 0.05 6.66
N ILE A 181 9.76 0.77 5.77
CA ILE A 181 10.94 0.27 5.05
C ILE A 181 12.05 -0.08 6.04
N LEU A 182 12.30 0.78 7.03
CA LEU A 182 13.30 0.53 8.07
C LEU A 182 12.98 -0.77 8.84
N VAL A 183 11.74 -0.92 9.30
CA VAL A 183 11.30 -2.13 10.01
C VAL A 183 11.44 -3.37 9.13
N LEU A 184 11.06 -3.28 7.86
CA LEU A 184 11.19 -4.38 6.90
C LEU A 184 12.65 -4.80 6.72
N ILE A 185 13.58 -3.85 6.57
CA ILE A 185 15.03 -4.14 6.47
C ILE A 185 15.51 -4.82 7.74
N VAL A 186 15.16 -4.31 8.92
CA VAL A 186 15.55 -4.89 10.20
C VAL A 186 15.02 -6.33 10.33
N LEU A 187 13.79 -6.59 9.94
CA LEU A 187 13.21 -7.93 9.97
C LEU A 187 13.90 -8.88 9.00
N LEU A 188 14.19 -8.42 7.78
CA LEU A 188 14.87 -9.25 6.77
C LEU A 188 16.31 -9.59 7.19
N VAL A 189 17.05 -8.58 7.62
CA VAL A 189 18.45 -8.78 8.08
C VAL A 189 18.47 -9.64 9.34
N GLY A 190 17.65 -9.31 10.33
CA GLY A 190 17.55 -10.08 11.58
C GLY A 190 17.11 -11.52 11.35
N GLY A 191 16.15 -11.74 10.45
CA GLY A 191 15.70 -13.07 10.06
C GLY A 191 16.81 -13.87 9.36
N ALA A 192 17.51 -13.25 8.42
CA ALA A 192 18.64 -13.89 7.71
C ALA A 192 19.79 -14.26 8.67
N VAL A 193 20.18 -13.34 9.54
CA VAL A 193 21.22 -13.59 10.56
C VAL A 193 20.80 -14.74 11.48
N ARG A 194 19.56 -14.73 11.96
CA ARG A 194 19.04 -15.78 12.83
C ARG A 194 18.98 -17.13 12.12
N ALA A 195 18.58 -17.18 10.85
CA ALA A 195 18.57 -18.39 10.06
C ALA A 195 20.01 -18.93 9.87
N CYS A 196 20.98 -18.08 9.56
CA CYS A 196 22.38 -18.47 9.45
C CYS A 196 22.94 -19.04 10.77
N LEU A 197 22.63 -18.38 11.92
CA LEU A 197 23.09 -18.83 13.23
C LEU A 197 22.46 -20.17 13.65
N LEU A 198 21.19 -20.40 13.32
CA LEU A 198 20.52 -21.67 13.60
C LEU A 198 21.06 -22.81 12.73
N TYR A 199 21.49 -22.53 11.49
CA TYR A 199 22.02 -23.54 10.59
C TYR A 199 23.47 -23.92 10.90
N THR A 200 24.22 -23.04 11.60
CA THR A 200 25.61 -23.28 12.02
C THR A 200 25.74 -23.82 13.45
N SER A 201 24.63 -23.94 14.19
CA SER A 201 24.62 -24.56 15.50
C SER A 201 24.74 -26.07 15.37
N PRO A 202 25.76 -26.72 16.00
CA PRO A 202 25.91 -28.18 15.94
C PRO A 202 24.67 -28.84 16.53
N SER A 203 24.16 -29.87 15.82
CA SER A 203 23.02 -30.65 16.27
C SER A 203 23.33 -31.35 17.62
N PRO A 204 22.40 -31.34 18.60
CA PRO A 204 22.59 -32.10 19.85
C PRO A 204 22.68 -33.62 19.66
N ARG A 205 22.63 -34.12 18.41
CA ARG A 205 22.73 -35.54 18.08
C ARG A 205 24.15 -36.03 17.80
N ASP A 206 25.15 -35.13 17.80
CA ASP A 206 26.53 -35.48 17.52
C ASP A 206 27.40 -35.58 18.77
N SER A 207 26.78 -35.69 19.95
CA SER A 207 27.42 -35.98 21.26
C SER A 207 26.99 -37.31 21.84
#